data_2e80a1f6ac3d3d8b8caeb51048cfa5c9
#
_entry.id   2e80a1f6ac3d3d8b8caeb51048cfa5c9
#
_cell.length_a   1.000
_cell.length_b   1.000
_cell.length_c   1.000
_cell.angle_alpha   90.00
_cell.angle_beta   90.00
_cell.angle_gamma   90.00
#
_symmetry.space_group_name_H-M   'P 1'
#
loop_
_entity.id
_entity.type
_entity.pdbx_description
1 polymer ?
#
loop_
_entity_poly.entity_id
_entity_poly.type
_entity_poly.pdbx_seq_one_letter_code
_entity_poly.pdbx_strand_id
1 'polypeptide(L)'
;VSITHKSANDRILSFMVQGIMDNINVFNENLVSYIPWVEIKQRAGAKMLASLSERSVCVVIDDYPTYTPSKIRDAAARNLQVRVDAVDSNGIFPMNWAEKEFTTAYSFRKYVQKNLLDAFQTIPEKNSVQHRDKDIRISKEIINDLKKDLGFESTPLEWLWRVSEGGEIGNQAMKEFPIDHT
;
A
#
# COMPACT_ATOMS: atom_id res chain seq x y z
N VAL A 1 -1.35 -5.33 4.28
CA VAL A 1 -1.91 -6.62 3.81
C VAL A 1 -3.00 -7.04 4.77
N SER A 2 -4.18 -7.40 4.27
CA SER A 2 -5.27 -7.93 5.10
C SER A 2 -5.40 -9.44 4.89
N ILE A 3 -5.21 -10.20 5.96
CA ILE A 3 -5.40 -11.65 5.94
C ILE A 3 -6.87 -12.04 6.12
N THR A 4 -7.72 -11.08 6.50
CA THR A 4 -9.17 -11.29 6.68
C THR A 4 -9.97 -11.08 5.39
N HIS A 5 -9.31 -10.81 4.28
CA HIS A 5 -9.97 -10.63 2.99
C HIS A 5 -10.45 -11.99 2.43
N LYS A 6 -11.65 -12.02 1.87
CA LYS A 6 -12.26 -13.25 1.33
C LYS A 6 -11.43 -13.99 0.28
N SER A 7 -10.52 -13.30 -0.40
CA SER A 7 -9.62 -13.88 -1.40
C SER A 7 -8.24 -14.21 -0.84
N ALA A 8 -8.03 -14.05 0.48
CA ALA A 8 -6.76 -14.39 1.09
C ALA A 8 -6.56 -15.90 1.03
N ASN A 9 -5.41 -16.32 0.54
CA ASN A 9 -4.94 -17.70 0.54
C ASN A 9 -3.42 -17.71 0.61
N ASP A 10 -2.84 -18.85 0.96
CA ASP A 10 -1.41 -18.99 1.20
C ASP A 10 -0.54 -18.52 0.03
N ARG A 11 -0.96 -18.81 -1.20
CA ARG A 11 -0.23 -18.39 -2.41
C ARG A 11 -0.17 -16.88 -2.57
N ILE A 12 -1.31 -16.21 -2.41
CA ILE A 12 -1.41 -14.75 -2.52
C ILE A 12 -0.65 -14.10 -1.37
N LEU A 13 -0.83 -14.60 -0.15
CA LEU A 13 -0.14 -14.05 1.02
C LEU A 13 1.38 -14.22 0.93
N SER A 14 1.87 -15.37 0.51
CA SER A 14 3.30 -15.59 0.29
C SER A 14 3.87 -14.62 -0.75
N PHE A 15 3.18 -14.43 -1.87
CA PHE A 15 3.59 -13.47 -2.89
C PHE A 15 3.64 -12.03 -2.35
N MET A 16 2.62 -11.63 -1.58
CA MET A 16 2.58 -10.30 -0.97
C MET A 16 3.69 -10.10 0.06
N VAL A 17 3.98 -11.13 0.86
CA VAL A 17 5.07 -11.08 1.86
C VAL A 17 6.43 -10.96 1.18
N GLN A 18 6.68 -11.70 0.10
CA GLN A 18 7.91 -11.56 -0.68
C GLN A 18 8.08 -10.12 -1.19
N GLY A 19 7.03 -9.52 -1.76
CA GLY A 19 7.06 -8.12 -2.18
C GLY A 19 7.29 -7.13 -1.02
N ILE A 20 6.77 -7.41 0.17
CA ILE A 20 7.06 -6.62 1.39
C ILE A 20 8.55 -6.69 1.72
N MET A 21 9.16 -7.87 1.66
CA MET A 21 10.58 -8.05 1.97
C MET A 21 11.48 -7.32 0.97
N ASP A 22 11.16 -7.40 -0.32
CA ASP A 22 11.86 -6.64 -1.36
C ASP A 22 11.77 -5.13 -1.10
N ASN A 23 10.58 -4.64 -0.76
CA ASN A 23 10.38 -3.23 -0.42
C ASN A 23 11.14 -2.79 0.83
N ILE A 24 11.22 -3.62 1.88
CA ILE A 24 12.01 -3.31 3.09
C ILE A 24 13.46 -3.00 2.69
N ASN A 25 14.06 -3.82 1.83
CA ASN A 25 15.42 -3.63 1.38
C ASN A 25 15.58 -2.33 0.58
N VAL A 26 14.74 -2.11 -0.42
CA VAL A 26 14.78 -0.92 -1.27
C VAL A 26 14.61 0.37 -0.46
N PHE A 27 13.65 0.42 0.45
CA PHE A 27 13.38 1.63 1.23
C PHE A 27 14.44 1.90 2.30
N ASN A 28 15.01 0.86 2.91
CA ASN A 28 16.11 1.00 3.85
C ASN A 28 17.37 1.60 3.19
N GLU A 29 17.71 1.15 1.99
CA GLU A 29 18.82 1.68 1.19
C GLU A 29 18.61 3.15 0.81
N ASN A 30 17.37 3.58 0.67
CA ASN A 30 17.00 4.94 0.27
C ASN A 30 16.59 5.86 1.42
N LEU A 31 16.90 5.50 2.66
CA LEU A 31 16.68 6.32 3.88
C LEU A 31 15.21 6.73 4.08
N VAL A 32 14.28 5.87 3.67
CA VAL A 32 12.82 6.04 3.84
C VAL A 32 12.30 4.98 4.79
N SER A 33 11.45 5.35 5.73
CA SER A 33 10.78 4.37 6.59
C SER A 33 9.73 3.60 5.80
N TYR A 34 9.88 2.29 5.76
CA TYR A 34 8.86 1.39 5.27
C TYR A 34 8.32 0.58 6.45
N ILE A 35 7.03 0.69 6.71
CA ILE A 35 6.37 0.02 7.84
C ILE A 35 5.43 -1.05 7.28
N PRO A 36 5.87 -2.31 7.22
CA PRO A 36 4.99 -3.39 6.79
C PRO A 36 3.87 -3.59 7.82
N TRP A 37 2.65 -3.65 7.32
CA TRP A 37 1.49 -3.85 8.15
C TRP A 37 0.69 -5.05 7.68
N VAL A 38 0.40 -5.98 8.61
CA VAL A 38 -0.50 -7.11 8.37
C VAL A 38 -1.73 -6.96 9.26
N GLU A 39 -2.88 -6.79 8.62
CA GLU A 39 -4.15 -6.68 9.31
C GLU A 39 -4.67 -8.07 9.69
N ILE A 40 -4.61 -8.38 10.97
CA ILE A 40 -5.08 -9.65 11.53
C ILE A 40 -6.56 -9.57 11.94
N LYS A 41 -6.98 -8.38 12.38
CA LYS A 41 -8.36 -8.10 12.78
C LYS A 41 -8.98 -7.10 11.83
N GLN A 42 -10.24 -7.31 11.47
CA GLN A 42 -10.97 -6.35 10.64
C GLN A 42 -10.88 -4.93 11.20
N ARG A 43 -10.62 -3.95 10.32
CA ARG A 43 -10.49 -2.52 10.62
C ARG A 43 -9.28 -2.10 11.48
N ALA A 44 -8.34 -2.99 11.74
CA ALA A 44 -7.11 -2.61 12.44
C ALA A 44 -6.28 -1.60 11.61
N GLY A 45 -6.29 -1.71 10.28
CA GLY A 45 -5.65 -0.77 9.38
C GLY A 45 -6.18 0.67 9.47
N ALA A 46 -7.48 0.85 9.75
CA ALA A 46 -8.06 2.19 9.93
C ALA A 46 -7.50 2.90 11.17
N LYS A 47 -7.30 2.19 12.27
CA LYS A 47 -6.68 2.74 13.49
C LYS A 47 -5.22 3.11 13.25
N MET A 48 -4.47 2.26 12.54
CA MET A 48 -3.10 2.54 12.16
C MET A 48 -2.99 3.81 11.33
N LEU A 49 -3.82 3.94 10.29
CA LEU A 49 -3.81 5.11 9.42
C LEU A 49 -4.16 6.40 10.20
N ALA A 50 -5.14 6.33 11.11
CA ALA A 50 -5.48 7.46 11.96
C ALA A 50 -4.29 7.88 12.85
N SER A 51 -3.67 6.94 13.56
CA SER A 51 -2.53 7.23 14.43
C SER A 51 -1.31 7.77 13.68
N LEU A 52 -1.02 7.26 12.47
CA LEU A 52 0.03 7.80 11.60
C LEU A 52 -0.32 9.21 11.11
N SER A 53 -1.58 9.47 10.78
CA SER A 53 -2.01 10.77 10.26
C SER A 53 -1.87 11.88 11.28
N GLU A 54 -2.05 11.62 12.57
CA GLU A 54 -1.87 12.61 13.65
C GLU A 54 -0.44 13.17 13.74
N ARG A 55 0.52 12.42 13.19
CA ARG A 55 1.94 12.79 13.15
C ARG A 55 2.43 13.16 11.74
N SER A 56 1.51 13.35 10.82
CA SER A 56 1.80 13.60 9.40
C SER A 56 1.30 14.99 8.96
N VAL A 57 1.98 15.58 8.00
CA VAL A 57 1.54 16.82 7.35
C VAL A 57 0.43 16.54 6.33
N CYS A 58 0.54 15.41 5.64
CA CYS A 58 -0.45 14.93 4.69
C CYS A 58 -0.39 13.41 4.57
N VAL A 59 -1.44 12.84 4.01
CA VAL A 59 -1.53 11.43 3.64
C VAL A 59 -1.70 11.34 2.14
N VAL A 60 -0.87 10.55 1.47
CA VAL A 60 -0.99 10.27 0.04
C VAL A 60 -1.51 8.84 -0.14
N ILE A 61 -2.56 8.68 -0.92
CA ILE A 61 -3.23 7.38 -1.17
C ILE A 61 -3.29 7.13 -2.67
N ASP A 62 -3.17 5.87 -3.05
CA ASP A 62 -3.38 5.45 -4.43
C ASP A 62 -4.86 5.60 -4.81
N ASP A 63 -5.14 6.31 -5.93
CA ASP A 63 -6.48 6.46 -6.49
C ASP A 63 -6.84 5.28 -7.38
N TYR A 64 -7.06 4.13 -6.75
CA TYR A 64 -7.43 2.92 -7.47
C TYR A 64 -8.96 2.83 -7.65
N PRO A 65 -9.46 2.59 -8.89
CA PRO A 65 -10.88 2.77 -9.21
C PRO A 65 -11.80 1.66 -8.71
N THR A 66 -11.26 0.57 -8.16
CA THR A 66 -12.04 -0.60 -7.81
C THR A 66 -12.41 -0.66 -6.32
N TYR A 67 -13.49 -1.34 -6.06
CA TYR A 67 -14.20 -1.69 -4.81
C TYR A 67 -13.60 -1.27 -3.46
N THR A 68 -12.58 -1.97 -2.97
CA THR A 68 -12.05 -1.77 -1.61
C THR A 68 -11.12 -0.55 -1.52
N PRO A 69 -10.16 -0.35 -2.44
CA PRO A 69 -9.29 0.83 -2.40
C PRO A 69 -10.05 2.14 -2.49
N SER A 70 -11.05 2.26 -3.36
CA SER A 70 -11.86 3.48 -3.44
C SER A 70 -12.61 3.78 -2.14
N LYS A 71 -13.14 2.76 -1.47
CA LYS A 71 -13.77 2.91 -0.17
C LYS A 71 -12.79 3.33 0.94
N ILE A 72 -11.55 2.83 0.90
CA ILE A 72 -10.49 3.23 1.83
C ILE A 72 -10.13 4.69 1.61
N ARG A 73 -9.93 5.12 0.36
CA ARG A 73 -9.68 6.52 -0.01
C ARG A 73 -10.77 7.44 0.51
N ASP A 74 -12.03 7.12 0.23
CA ASP A 74 -13.16 7.94 0.63
C ASP A 74 -13.34 7.97 2.16
N ALA A 75 -13.06 6.87 2.84
CA ALA A 75 -13.07 6.82 4.30
C ALA A 75 -11.93 7.64 4.91
N ALA A 76 -10.73 7.59 4.34
CA ALA A 76 -9.60 8.40 4.76
C ALA A 76 -9.90 9.89 4.60
N ALA A 77 -10.41 10.32 3.45
CA ALA A 77 -10.76 11.71 3.19
C ALA A 77 -11.83 12.26 4.15
N ARG A 78 -12.75 11.41 4.62
CA ARG A 78 -13.79 11.82 5.58
C ARG A 78 -13.35 11.84 7.04
N ASN A 79 -12.44 10.96 7.42
CA ASN A 79 -12.16 10.70 8.84
C ASN A 79 -10.82 11.24 9.32
N LEU A 80 -9.86 11.50 8.42
CA LEU A 80 -8.58 12.06 8.82
C LEU A 80 -8.65 13.57 8.97
N GLN A 81 -7.89 14.11 9.92
CA GLN A 81 -7.83 15.54 10.20
C GLN A 81 -6.70 16.26 9.44
N VAL A 82 -6.01 15.55 8.57
CA VAL A 82 -4.93 16.07 7.73
C VAL A 82 -5.32 16.02 6.26
N ARG A 83 -4.60 16.74 5.42
CA ARG A 83 -4.79 16.69 3.97
C ARG A 83 -4.60 15.26 3.45
N VAL A 84 -5.51 14.82 2.60
CA VAL A 84 -5.44 13.53 1.91
C VAL A 84 -5.39 13.80 0.40
N ASP A 85 -4.31 13.39 -0.23
CA ASP A 85 -4.12 13.47 -1.68
C ASP A 85 -4.26 12.08 -2.29
N ALA A 86 -5.14 11.95 -3.28
CA ALA A 86 -5.31 10.72 -4.06
C ALA A 86 -4.53 10.85 -5.37
N VAL A 87 -3.62 9.91 -5.63
CA VAL A 87 -2.76 9.91 -6.80
C VAL A 87 -3.10 8.72 -7.69
N ASP A 88 -3.42 8.99 -8.95
CA ASP A 88 -3.66 7.96 -9.95
C ASP A 88 -2.32 7.36 -10.42
N SER A 89 -2.00 6.16 -9.95
CA SER A 89 -0.81 5.39 -10.32
C SER A 89 -1.11 4.19 -11.23
N ASN A 90 -2.34 4.07 -11.73
CA ASN A 90 -2.80 2.85 -12.41
C ASN A 90 -2.34 2.71 -13.86
N GLY A 91 -1.94 3.79 -14.49
CA GLY A 91 -1.51 3.76 -15.87
C GLY A 91 -0.90 5.08 -16.34
N ILE A 92 -0.40 5.06 -17.56
CA ILE A 92 0.19 6.26 -18.20
C ILE A 92 -0.90 7.30 -18.49
N PHE A 93 -2.11 6.85 -18.81
CA PHE A 93 -3.24 7.73 -19.11
C PHE A 93 -4.06 7.96 -17.83
N PRO A 94 -4.11 9.20 -17.30
CA PRO A 94 -4.85 9.49 -16.09
C PRO A 94 -6.35 9.20 -16.25
N MET A 95 -6.93 8.44 -15.34
CA MET A 95 -8.35 8.06 -15.40
C MET A 95 -9.28 9.25 -15.26
N ASN A 96 -8.89 10.25 -14.45
CA ASN A 96 -9.68 11.47 -14.22
C ASN A 96 -9.75 12.41 -15.44
N TRP A 97 -8.94 12.19 -16.48
CA TRP A 97 -9.08 12.92 -17.74
C TRP A 97 -10.33 12.49 -18.52
N ALA A 98 -10.86 11.31 -18.24
CA ALA A 98 -12.11 10.84 -18.83
C ALA A 98 -13.31 11.53 -18.15
N GLU A 99 -13.72 12.69 -18.63
CA GLU A 99 -14.81 13.50 -18.08
C GLU A 99 -16.21 12.86 -18.23
N LYS A 100 -16.30 11.74 -18.93
CA LYS A 100 -17.56 11.04 -19.20
C LYS A 100 -17.38 9.54 -19.31
N GLU A 101 -18.45 8.82 -19.11
CA GLU A 101 -18.50 7.40 -19.42
C GLU A 101 -18.51 7.14 -20.93
N PHE A 102 -17.82 6.09 -21.37
CA PHE A 102 -17.78 5.66 -22.75
C PHE A 102 -18.58 4.37 -22.90
N THR A 103 -19.59 4.41 -23.77
CA THR A 103 -20.48 3.27 -24.01
C THR A 103 -19.85 2.13 -24.81
N THR A 104 -18.76 2.42 -25.55
CA THR A 104 -18.05 1.43 -26.37
C THR A 104 -16.53 1.55 -26.18
N ALA A 105 -15.83 0.41 -26.27
CA ALA A 105 -14.38 0.38 -26.26
C ALA A 105 -13.76 1.18 -27.42
N TYR A 106 -14.44 1.27 -28.54
CA TYR A 106 -14.00 2.04 -29.70
C TYR A 106 -13.98 3.56 -29.41
N SER A 107 -15.03 4.09 -28.82
CA SER A 107 -15.11 5.51 -28.46
C SER A 107 -14.07 5.88 -27.39
N PHE A 108 -13.87 5.01 -26.40
CA PHE A 108 -12.83 5.18 -25.38
C PHE A 108 -11.43 5.16 -26.01
N ARG A 109 -11.13 4.19 -26.87
CA ARG A 109 -9.84 4.12 -27.56
C ARG A 109 -9.55 5.37 -28.37
N LYS A 110 -10.52 5.90 -29.12
CA LYS A 110 -10.34 7.15 -29.86
C LYS A 110 -10.00 8.32 -28.95
N TYR A 111 -10.67 8.40 -27.81
CA TYR A 111 -10.41 9.43 -26.82
C TYR A 111 -8.99 9.33 -26.26
N VAL A 112 -8.58 8.14 -25.82
CA VAL A 112 -7.22 7.88 -25.34
C VAL A 112 -6.17 8.22 -26.39
N GLN A 113 -6.34 7.77 -27.63
CA GLN A 113 -5.40 8.05 -28.73
C GLN A 113 -5.24 9.55 -29.00
N LYS A 114 -6.30 10.32 -28.89
CA LYS A 114 -6.26 11.77 -29.09
C LYS A 114 -5.43 12.49 -28.01
N ASN A 115 -5.49 12.03 -26.75
CA ASN A 115 -4.91 12.70 -25.60
C ASN A 115 -3.62 12.01 -25.10
N LEU A 116 -3.18 10.94 -25.75
CA LEU A 116 -2.07 10.10 -25.30
C LEU A 116 -0.73 10.86 -25.25
N LEU A 117 -0.48 11.72 -26.24
CA LEU A 117 0.77 12.49 -26.30
C LEU A 117 0.91 13.45 -25.11
N ASP A 118 -0.18 14.05 -24.68
CA ASP A 118 -0.19 14.93 -23.52
C ASP A 118 0.06 14.13 -22.22
N ALA A 119 -0.46 12.91 -22.12
CA ALA A 119 -0.19 12.01 -20.99
C ALA A 119 1.29 11.63 -20.89
N PHE A 120 1.99 11.47 -22.00
CA PHE A 120 3.42 11.17 -22.01
C PHE A 120 4.32 12.34 -21.52
N GLN A 121 3.80 13.56 -21.47
CA GLN A 121 4.56 14.70 -20.94
C GLN A 121 4.71 14.66 -19.41
N THR A 122 3.87 13.90 -18.74
CA THR A 122 3.82 13.81 -17.27
C THR A 122 4.29 12.45 -16.73
N ILE A 123 5.16 11.76 -17.44
CA ILE A 123 5.70 10.45 -17.00
C ILE A 123 6.52 10.66 -15.72
N PRO A 124 6.22 9.93 -14.64
CA PRO A 124 6.97 10.01 -13.40
C PRO A 124 8.42 9.56 -13.59
N GLU A 125 9.31 10.09 -12.76
CA GLU A 125 10.70 9.65 -12.72
C GLU A 125 10.81 8.18 -12.32
N LYS A 126 11.66 7.43 -13.01
CA LYS A 126 11.81 5.99 -12.85
C LYS A 126 12.24 5.57 -11.43
N ASN A 127 13.00 6.39 -10.73
CA ASN A 127 13.57 6.08 -9.43
C ASN A 127 13.43 7.26 -8.45
N SER A 128 12.22 7.78 -8.28
CA SER A 128 11.93 8.93 -7.43
C SER A 128 12.39 8.78 -5.97
N VAL A 129 12.59 7.55 -5.49
CA VAL A 129 13.07 7.26 -4.13
C VAL A 129 14.59 7.37 -4.01
N GLN A 130 15.36 7.18 -5.09
CA GLN A 130 16.83 7.13 -5.08
C GLN A 130 17.54 8.51 -4.98
N HIS A 131 16.81 9.60 -5.12
CA HIS A 131 17.41 10.97 -5.18
C HIS A 131 17.24 11.73 -3.86
N ARG A 132 17.44 11.08 -2.71
CA ARG A 132 17.27 11.74 -1.41
C ARG A 132 18.60 11.96 -0.73
N ASP A 133 18.96 13.22 -0.56
CA ASP A 133 20.19 13.65 0.15
C ASP A 133 20.00 13.63 1.68
N LYS A 134 18.79 13.41 2.18
CA LYS A 134 18.47 13.48 3.61
C LYS A 134 17.80 12.22 4.10
N ASP A 135 18.23 11.76 5.26
CA ASP A 135 17.55 10.71 6.01
C ASP A 135 16.21 11.24 6.51
N ILE A 136 15.11 10.70 5.99
CA ILE A 136 13.74 11.03 6.37
C ILE A 136 13.05 9.89 7.11
N ARG A 137 13.84 8.94 7.64
CA ARG A 137 13.28 7.83 8.39
C ARG A 137 12.63 8.33 9.67
N ILE A 138 11.50 7.76 9.98
CA ILE A 138 10.81 7.97 11.26
C ILE A 138 11.69 7.44 12.38
N SER A 139 11.81 8.17 13.47
CA SER A 139 12.62 7.74 14.62
C SER A 139 12.08 6.43 15.22
N LYS A 140 12.96 5.65 15.81
CA LYS A 140 12.59 4.39 16.48
C LYS A 140 11.60 4.62 17.63
N GLU A 141 11.69 5.78 18.30
CA GLU A 141 10.77 6.17 19.37
C GLU A 141 9.35 6.31 18.85
N ILE A 142 9.15 7.03 17.74
CA ILE A 142 7.83 7.18 17.10
C ILE A 142 7.27 5.81 16.66
N ILE A 143 8.10 4.95 16.09
CA ILE A 143 7.69 3.59 15.70
C ILE A 143 7.25 2.78 16.92
N ASN A 144 7.97 2.88 18.04
CA ASN A 144 7.64 2.17 19.27
C ASN A 144 6.35 2.70 19.91
N ASP A 145 6.16 4.02 19.91
CA ASP A 145 4.92 4.64 20.37
C ASP A 145 3.72 4.18 19.54
N LEU A 146 3.85 4.17 18.21
CA LEU A 146 2.83 3.65 17.32
C LEU A 146 2.46 2.20 17.63
N LYS A 147 3.45 1.36 17.88
CA LYS A 147 3.23 -0.05 18.25
C LYS A 147 2.46 -0.15 19.56
N LYS A 148 2.79 0.66 20.55
CA LYS A 148 2.14 0.70 21.85
C LYS A 148 0.69 1.20 21.75
N ASP A 149 0.47 2.32 21.06
CA ASP A 149 -0.86 2.93 20.90
C ASP A 149 -1.84 2.00 20.15
N LEU A 150 -1.32 1.21 19.23
CA LEU A 150 -2.11 0.30 18.44
C LEU A 150 -2.32 -1.07 19.10
N GLY A 151 -1.73 -1.29 20.29
CA GLY A 151 -1.70 -2.61 20.93
C GLY A 151 -1.03 -3.65 20.02
N PHE A 152 -0.03 -3.22 19.26
CA PHE A 152 0.57 -3.97 18.20
C PHE A 152 1.83 -4.66 18.70
N GLU A 153 1.69 -5.92 19.06
CA GLU A 153 2.83 -6.81 18.96
C GLU A 153 3.12 -6.95 17.47
N SER A 154 4.23 -6.37 17.04
CA SER A 154 4.65 -6.34 15.62
C SER A 154 4.38 -7.69 14.98
N THR A 155 3.83 -7.68 13.76
CA THR A 155 4.01 -8.87 12.90
C THR A 155 5.49 -9.18 12.98
N PRO A 156 5.90 -10.34 13.53
CA PRO A 156 7.31 -10.55 13.80
C PRO A 156 8.03 -10.48 12.45
N LEU A 157 9.00 -9.57 12.32
CA LEU A 157 9.84 -9.54 11.12
C LEU A 157 10.37 -10.95 10.82
N GLU A 158 10.66 -11.70 11.86
CA GLU A 158 11.04 -13.11 11.81
C GLU A 158 9.99 -13.98 11.11
N TRP A 159 8.70 -13.79 11.39
CA TRP A 159 7.65 -14.53 10.68
C TRP A 159 7.59 -14.16 9.20
N LEU A 160 7.71 -12.87 8.85
CA LEU A 160 7.78 -12.42 7.46
C LEU A 160 8.97 -13.04 6.73
N TRP A 161 10.14 -13.07 7.38
CA TRP A 161 11.32 -13.72 6.82
C TRP A 161 11.08 -15.20 6.54
N ARG A 162 10.56 -15.93 7.50
CA ARG A 162 10.26 -17.36 7.35
C ARG A 162 9.24 -17.63 6.24
N VAL A 163 8.21 -16.81 6.11
CA VAL A 163 7.23 -16.92 5.01
C VAL A 163 7.90 -16.64 3.66
N SER A 164 8.80 -15.65 3.60
CA SER A 164 9.49 -15.29 2.35
C SER A 164 10.47 -16.35 1.84
N GLU A 165 11.01 -17.18 2.72
CA GLU A 165 11.88 -18.31 2.34
C GLU A 165 11.14 -19.36 1.48
N GLY A 166 9.81 -19.43 1.60
CA GLY A 166 8.99 -20.38 0.84
C GLY A 166 9.21 -21.84 1.22
N GLY A 167 8.78 -22.76 0.36
CA GLY A 167 8.94 -24.19 0.58
C GLY A 167 8.33 -24.68 1.89
N GLU A 168 9.01 -25.60 2.56
CA GLU A 168 8.53 -26.20 3.82
C GLU A 168 8.55 -25.21 4.98
N ILE A 169 9.59 -24.39 5.09
CA ILE A 169 9.73 -23.36 6.13
C ILE A 169 8.63 -22.31 6.00
N GLY A 170 8.39 -21.80 4.78
CA GLY A 170 7.32 -20.84 4.53
C GLY A 170 5.94 -21.40 4.83
N ASN A 171 5.66 -22.63 4.42
CA ASN A 171 4.40 -23.30 4.71
C ASN A 171 4.19 -23.53 6.21
N GLN A 172 5.26 -23.88 6.95
CA GLN A 172 5.20 -24.01 8.41
C GLN A 172 4.90 -22.67 9.08
N ALA A 173 5.59 -21.60 8.68
CA ALA A 173 5.39 -20.26 9.18
C ALA A 173 3.95 -19.76 8.92
N MET A 174 3.39 -20.05 7.76
CA MET A 174 1.99 -19.69 7.43
C MET A 174 0.99 -20.39 8.35
N LYS A 175 1.22 -21.66 8.72
CA LYS A 175 0.33 -22.42 9.63
C LYS A 175 0.39 -21.93 11.08
N GLU A 176 1.48 -21.33 11.49
CA GLU A 176 1.63 -20.77 12.85
C GLU A 176 0.83 -19.47 13.03
N PHE A 177 0.43 -18.83 11.94
CA PHE A 177 -0.36 -17.61 11.99
C PHE A 177 -1.86 -17.96 12.05
N PRO A 178 -2.67 -17.28 12.87
CA PRO A 178 -4.09 -17.57 12.99
C PRO A 178 -4.87 -17.04 11.78
N ILE A 179 -4.56 -17.56 10.61
CA ILE A 179 -5.31 -17.32 9.38
C ILE A 179 -6.39 -18.38 9.30
N ASP A 180 -7.61 -17.97 9.09
CA ASP A 180 -8.69 -18.89 8.71
C ASP A 180 -8.46 -19.33 7.27
N HIS A 181 -7.95 -20.55 7.10
CA HIS A 181 -7.62 -21.14 5.80
C HIS A 181 -8.82 -21.83 5.12
N THR A 182 -10.07 -21.66 5.62
CA THR A 182 -11.30 -22.26 5.06
C THR A 182 -11.90 -21.44 3.92
#